data_015f994d29cc0a4557d38ecf659197de
#
_entry.id   015f994d29cc0a4557d38ecf659197de
#
_cell.length_a   1.000
_cell.length_b   1.000
_cell.length_c   1.000
_cell.angle_alpha   90.00
_cell.angle_beta   90.00
_cell.angle_gamma   90.00
#
_symmetry.space_group_name_H-M   'P 1'
#
loop_
_entity.id
_entity.type
_entity.pdbx_description
1 polymer ?
#
loop_
_entity_poly.entity_id
_entity_poly.type
_entity_poly.pdbx_seq_one_letter_code
_entity_poly.pdbx_strand_id
1 'polypeptide(L)' 'MDAEQLRQARGLLRKTQAELALAVGVKPGKHMDRTVRRWERGERKVPGSVAILIEQMLKDI' A
#
# COMPACT_ATOMS: atom_id res chain seq x y z
N MET A 1 1.53 0.93 -10.74
CA MET A 1 0.48 1.52 -9.88
C MET A 1 0.91 2.93 -9.48
N ASP A 2 0.07 3.90 -9.70
CA ASP A 2 0.36 5.28 -9.31
C ASP A 2 -0.22 5.59 -7.91
N ALA A 3 0.03 6.80 -7.42
CA ALA A 3 -0.39 7.20 -6.07
C ALA A 3 -1.91 7.14 -5.90
N GLU A 4 -2.66 7.57 -6.90
CA GLU A 4 -4.12 7.56 -6.82
C GLU A 4 -4.68 6.15 -6.84
N GLN A 5 -4.16 5.29 -7.71
CA GLN A 5 -4.55 3.89 -7.76
C GLN A 5 -4.29 3.20 -6.41
N LEU A 6 -3.17 3.52 -5.78
CA LEU A 6 -2.86 2.97 -4.47
C LEU A 6 -3.87 3.41 -3.40
N ARG A 7 -4.21 4.70 -3.39
CA ARG A 7 -5.21 5.21 -2.44
C ARG A 7 -6.57 4.53 -2.64
N GLN A 8 -6.99 4.37 -3.89
CA GLN A 8 -8.25 3.70 -4.22
C GLN A 8 -8.22 2.24 -3.79
N ALA A 9 -7.13 1.53 -4.07
CA ALA A 9 -6.98 0.13 -3.69
C ALA A 9 -7.05 -0.03 -2.17
N ARG A 10 -6.35 0.84 -1.44
CA ARG A 10 -6.36 0.79 0.03
C ARG A 10 -7.77 1.00 0.57
N GLY A 11 -8.52 1.93 -0.01
CA GLY A 11 -9.91 2.17 0.38
C GLY A 11 -10.80 0.96 0.13
N LEU A 12 -10.63 0.32 -1.02
CA LEU A 12 -11.39 -0.89 -1.34
C LEU A 12 -11.06 -2.05 -0.40
N LEU A 13 -9.80 -2.15 0.02
CA LEU A 13 -9.36 -3.16 0.96
C LEU A 13 -9.71 -2.83 2.41
N ARG A 14 -10.22 -1.63 2.65
CA ARG A 14 -10.60 -1.14 3.98
C ARG A 14 -9.46 -1.22 5.00
N LYS A 15 -8.26 -0.89 4.55
CA LYS A 15 -7.06 -0.92 5.38
C LYS A 15 -6.56 0.50 5.67
N THR A 16 -6.00 0.68 6.86
CA THR A 16 -5.24 1.89 7.17
C THR A 16 -3.89 1.82 6.44
N GLN A 17 -3.17 2.93 6.42
CA GLN A 17 -1.82 2.94 5.85
C GLN A 17 -0.91 1.95 6.57
N ALA A 18 -1.00 1.87 7.89
CA ALA A 18 -0.20 0.94 8.67
C ALA A 18 -0.56 -0.51 8.37
N GLU A 19 -1.85 -0.80 8.28
CA GLU A 19 -2.32 -2.16 7.95
C GLU A 19 -1.86 -2.58 6.56
N LEU A 20 -1.93 -1.69 5.59
CA LEU A 20 -1.45 -2.00 4.24
C LEU A 20 0.06 -2.21 4.24
N ALA A 21 0.81 -1.39 4.99
CA ALA A 21 2.25 -1.56 5.10
C ALA A 21 2.62 -2.96 5.58
N LEU A 22 1.96 -3.44 6.63
CA LEU A 22 2.18 -4.81 7.13
C LEU A 22 1.83 -5.85 6.07
N ALA A 23 0.71 -5.66 5.37
CA ALA A 23 0.24 -6.63 4.38
C ALA A 23 1.20 -6.80 3.21
N VAL A 24 1.95 -5.75 2.85
CA VAL A 24 2.89 -5.81 1.73
C VAL A 24 4.35 -6.01 2.17
N GLY A 25 4.57 -6.37 3.44
CA GLY A 25 5.89 -6.78 3.90
C GLY A 25 6.78 -5.68 4.43
N VAL A 26 6.25 -4.49 4.72
CA VAL A 26 7.03 -3.45 5.39
C VAL A 26 7.30 -3.90 6.83
N LYS A 27 8.53 -3.71 7.29
CA LYS A 27 8.89 -4.09 8.67
C LYS A 27 8.01 -3.37 9.67
N PRO A 28 7.44 -4.10 10.66
CA PRO A 28 6.67 -3.45 11.73
C PRO A 28 7.55 -2.47 12.50
N GLY A 29 7.00 -1.32 12.82
CA GLY A 29 7.73 -0.30 13.55
C GLY A 29 6.86 0.93 13.76
N LYS A 30 7.42 1.87 14.50
CA LYS A 30 6.73 3.08 14.93
C LYS A 30 6.22 3.94 13.76
N HIS A 31 6.92 3.87 12.62
CA HIS A 31 6.64 4.71 11.46
C HIS A 31 6.41 3.89 10.19
N MET A 32 5.90 2.67 10.33
CA MET A 32 5.69 1.80 9.17
C MET A 32 4.70 2.37 8.16
N ASP A 33 3.73 3.16 8.61
CA ASP A 33 2.76 3.82 7.75
C ASP A 33 3.40 4.88 6.84
N ARG A 34 4.57 5.39 7.21
CA ARG A 34 5.26 6.43 6.45
C ARG A 34 5.59 5.98 5.03
N THR A 35 5.94 4.72 4.85
CA THR A 35 6.27 4.18 3.53
C THR A 35 5.06 4.25 2.59
N VAL A 36 3.90 3.80 3.06
CA VAL A 36 2.67 3.86 2.28
C VAL A 36 2.26 5.31 2.03
N ARG A 37 2.43 6.16 3.03
CA ARG A 37 2.12 7.59 2.89
C ARG A 37 2.93 8.24 1.78
N ARG A 38 4.23 7.92 1.69
CA ARG A 38 5.10 8.45 0.63
C ARG A 38 4.66 7.99 -0.75
N TRP A 39 4.26 6.73 -0.87
CA TRP A 39 3.72 6.21 -2.12
C TRP A 39 2.44 6.96 -2.52
N GLU A 40 1.56 7.20 -1.55
CA GLU A 40 0.27 7.86 -1.81
C GLU A 40 0.42 9.36 -2.14
N ARG A 41 1.53 9.96 -1.74
CA ARG A 41 1.84 11.35 -2.08
C ARG A 41 2.60 11.48 -3.40
N GLY A 42 3.00 10.37 -3.99
CA GLY A 42 3.81 10.38 -5.21
C GLY A 42 5.26 10.70 -4.97
N GLU A 43 5.73 10.72 -3.71
CA GLU A 43 7.13 10.99 -3.35
C GLU A 43 8.04 9.81 -3.68
N ARG A 44 7.49 8.61 -3.71
CA ARG A 44 8.20 7.37 -4.04
C ARG A 44 7.31 6.52 -4.94
N LYS A 45 7.92 5.83 -5.88
CA LYS A 45 7.17 4.89 -6.74
C LYS A 45 6.78 3.65 -5.94
N VAL A 46 5.58 3.15 -6.19
CA VAL A 46 5.15 1.87 -5.63
C VAL A 46 5.98 0.76 -6.30
N PRO A 47 6.73 -0.05 -5.54
CA PRO A 47 7.48 -1.16 -6.14
C PRO A 47 6.56 -2.12 -6.88
N GLY A 48 7.06 -2.71 -7.98
CA GLY A 48 6.28 -3.66 -8.76
C GLY A 48 5.79 -4.85 -7.95
N SER A 49 6.64 -5.37 -7.05
CA SER A 49 6.27 -6.49 -6.17
C SER A 49 5.11 -6.12 -5.24
N VAL A 50 5.10 -4.89 -4.73
CA VAL A 50 4.02 -4.39 -3.87
C VAL A 50 2.73 -4.26 -4.68
N ALA A 51 2.82 -3.70 -5.90
CA ALA A 51 1.65 -3.56 -6.76
C ALA A 51 1.02 -4.92 -7.06
N ILE A 52 1.82 -5.94 -7.33
CA ILE A 52 1.32 -7.29 -7.58
C ILE A 52 0.59 -7.84 -6.37
N LEU A 53 1.16 -7.68 -5.16
CA LEU A 53 0.51 -8.13 -3.93
C LEU A 53 -0.83 -7.45 -3.72
N ILE A 54 -0.89 -6.14 -3.94
CA ILE A 54 -2.12 -5.37 -3.78
C ILE A 54 -3.17 -5.83 -4.79
N GLU A 55 -2.78 -6.05 -6.03
CA GLU A 55 -3.69 -6.56 -7.06
C GLU A 55 -4.26 -7.92 -6.68
N GLN A 56 -3.44 -8.81 -6.12
CA GLN A 56 -3.91 -10.11 -5.65
C GLN A 56 -4.90 -9.96 -4.50
N MET A 57 -4.62 -9.07 -3.56
CA MET A 57 -5.55 -8.81 -2.47
C MET A 57 -6.89 -8.28 -2.96
N LEU A 58 -6.89 -7.44 -3.99
CA LEU A 58 -8.12 -6.92 -4.59
C LEU A 58 -8.94 -8.03 -5.25
N LYS A 59 -8.30 -9.04 -5.82
CA LYS A 59 -9.00 -10.18 -6.43
C LYS A 59 -9.70 -11.04 -5.40
N ASP A 60 -9.24 -11.02 -4.16
CA ASP A 60 -9.76 -11.88 -3.10
C ASP A 60 -10.93 -11.25 -2.33
N ILE A 61 -11.33 -10.04 -2.65
CA ILE A 61 -12.47 -9.39 -2.00
C ILE A 61 -13.77 -9.59 -2.77
#